data_61c54847850c6ba41eb9e576c360770d
#
_entry.id   61c54847850c6ba41eb9e576c360770d
#
_cell.length_a   1.000
_cell.length_b   1.000
_cell.length_c   1.000
_cell.angle_alpha   90.00
_cell.angle_beta   90.00
_cell.angle_gamma   90.00
#
_symmetry.space_group_name_H-M   'P 1'
#
loop_
_entity.id
_entity.type
_entity.pdbx_description
1 polymer ?
#
loop_
_entity_poly.entity_id
_entity_poly.type
_entity_poly.pdbx_seq_one_letter_code
_entity_poly.pdbx_strand_id
1 'polypeptide(L)'
;MKKIKIKNASAVKESVAAVAPITLIILLVNFFLLPEKLGTYDLIGFLFGNVLLVLGMVLYGKGIKMSLEPIGEQFGSFVTSKKKVWVLLLVGAMLGFIVTVAEPDLNVLGEQLGNLKTTIIITISIGVG
;
A
#
# COMPACT_ATOMS: atom_id res chain seq x y z
N MET A 1 -13.88 -25.70 -1.04
CA MET A 1 -12.73 -24.87 -1.45
C MET A 1 -13.02 -24.24 -2.82
N LYS A 2 -13.38 -22.94 -2.85
CA LYS A 2 -13.61 -22.22 -4.11
C LYS A 2 -12.23 -21.95 -4.74
N LYS A 3 -11.94 -22.55 -5.89
CA LYS A 3 -10.72 -22.24 -6.66
C LYS A 3 -10.74 -20.78 -7.05
N ILE A 4 -9.91 -19.98 -6.40
CA ILE A 4 -9.69 -18.57 -6.74
C ILE A 4 -8.96 -18.58 -8.09
N LYS A 5 -9.72 -18.47 -9.17
CA LYS A 5 -9.18 -18.26 -10.52
C LYS A 5 -8.75 -16.81 -10.62
N ILE A 6 -7.54 -16.50 -10.14
CA ILE A 6 -6.95 -15.18 -10.30
C ILE A 6 -6.72 -15.02 -11.80
N LYS A 7 -7.54 -14.20 -12.44
CA LYS A 7 -7.33 -13.79 -13.82
C LYS A 7 -6.06 -12.92 -13.84
N ASN A 8 -4.92 -13.51 -14.23
CA ASN A 8 -3.62 -12.82 -14.28
C ASN A 8 -3.69 -11.47 -15.02
N ALA A 9 -4.53 -11.39 -16.05
CA ALA A 9 -4.75 -10.18 -16.82
C ALA A 9 -5.41 -9.05 -16.01
N SER A 10 -6.31 -9.34 -15.05
CA SER A 10 -6.91 -8.28 -14.22
C SER A 10 -5.93 -7.69 -13.22
N ALA A 11 -5.10 -8.53 -12.58
CA ALA A 11 -4.08 -8.09 -11.65
C ALA A 11 -3.04 -7.18 -12.32
N VAL A 12 -2.58 -7.55 -13.52
CA VAL A 12 -1.67 -6.71 -14.30
C VAL A 12 -2.33 -5.38 -14.66
N LYS A 13 -3.58 -5.41 -15.13
CA LYS A 13 -4.31 -4.19 -15.51
C LYS A 13 -4.49 -3.24 -14.30
N GLU A 14 -4.84 -3.77 -13.13
CA GLU A 14 -4.98 -3.00 -11.89
C GLU A 14 -3.64 -2.38 -11.47
N SER A 15 -2.56 -3.15 -11.51
CA SER A 15 -1.21 -2.65 -11.18
C SER A 15 -0.74 -1.57 -12.14
N VAL A 16 -0.95 -1.76 -13.44
CA VAL A 16 -0.62 -0.75 -14.44
C VAL A 16 -1.47 0.51 -14.25
N ALA A 17 -2.77 0.37 -13.99
CA ALA A 17 -3.66 1.51 -13.75
C ALA A 17 -3.28 2.31 -12.50
N ALA A 18 -2.70 1.67 -11.49
CA ALA A 18 -2.20 2.34 -10.28
C ALA A 18 -0.89 3.11 -10.54
N VAL A 19 0.02 2.54 -11.34
CA VAL A 19 1.34 3.13 -11.61
C VAL A 19 1.30 4.17 -12.73
N ALA A 20 0.44 3.99 -13.72
CA ALA A 20 0.38 4.83 -14.92
C ALA A 20 0.20 6.34 -14.64
N PRO A 21 -0.72 6.80 -13.77
CA PRO A 21 -0.90 8.22 -13.53
C PRO A 21 0.34 8.87 -12.92
N ILE A 22 1.01 8.20 -11.98
CA ILE A 22 2.24 8.71 -11.35
C ILE A 22 3.37 8.77 -12.38
N THR A 23 3.55 7.72 -13.16
CA THR A 23 4.53 7.67 -14.24
C THR A 23 4.29 8.78 -15.26
N LEU A 24 3.05 9.01 -15.64
CA LEU A 24 2.68 10.05 -16.59
C LEU A 24 2.97 11.46 -16.03
N ILE A 25 2.66 11.72 -14.77
CA ILE A 25 2.96 12.99 -14.12
C ILE A 25 4.47 13.23 -14.08
N ILE A 26 5.27 12.24 -13.68
CA ILE A 26 6.73 12.35 -13.62
C ILE A 26 7.31 12.65 -15.01
N LEU A 27 6.82 11.96 -16.05
CA LEU A 27 7.26 12.21 -17.43
C LEU A 27 6.86 13.61 -17.91
N LEU A 28 5.65 14.08 -17.59
CA LEU A 28 5.21 15.44 -17.94
C LEU A 28 6.06 16.50 -17.23
N VAL A 29 6.31 16.33 -15.94
CA VAL A 29 7.17 17.24 -15.17
C VAL A 29 8.59 17.27 -15.75
N ASN A 30 9.14 16.11 -16.08
CA ASN A 30 10.47 16.01 -16.69
C ASN A 30 10.54 16.73 -18.05
N PHE A 31 9.50 16.60 -18.86
CA PHE A 31 9.51 17.14 -20.23
C PHE A 31 9.21 18.64 -20.28
N PHE A 32 8.33 19.14 -19.40
CA PHE A 32 7.80 20.50 -19.44
C PHE A 32 8.32 21.44 -18.35
N LEU A 33 8.64 20.94 -17.14
CA LEU A 33 8.97 21.78 -16.00
C LEU A 33 10.45 21.80 -15.63
N LEU A 34 11.19 20.72 -15.91
CA LEU A 34 12.60 20.66 -15.53
C LEU A 34 13.48 21.32 -16.59
N PRO A 35 14.34 22.29 -16.19
CA PRO A 35 15.31 22.93 -17.08
C PRO A 35 16.41 21.95 -17.51
N GLU A 36 16.79 21.03 -16.61
CA GLU A 36 17.67 19.91 -16.93
C GLU A 36 16.85 18.62 -17.03
N LYS A 37 16.73 18.12 -18.24
CA LYS A 37 16.01 16.85 -18.51
C LYS A 37 16.82 15.68 -17.98
N LEU A 38 16.11 14.65 -17.49
CA LEU A 38 16.71 13.36 -17.17
C LEU A 38 17.55 12.86 -18.35
N GLY A 39 18.74 12.40 -18.06
CA GLY A 39 19.59 11.75 -19.05
C GLY A 39 18.91 10.53 -19.67
N THR A 40 19.33 10.15 -20.85
CA THR A 40 18.74 8.96 -21.53
C THR A 40 18.86 7.71 -20.66
N TYR A 41 19.96 7.55 -19.93
CA TYR A 41 20.18 6.41 -19.02
C TYR A 41 19.21 6.44 -17.83
N ASP A 42 18.96 7.61 -17.24
CA ASP A 42 18.05 7.77 -16.12
C ASP A 42 16.60 7.49 -16.54
N LEU A 43 16.22 7.93 -17.73
CA LEU A 43 14.91 7.66 -18.31
C LEU A 43 14.70 6.15 -18.56
N ILE A 44 15.69 5.47 -19.11
CA ILE A 44 15.64 4.01 -19.30
C ILE A 44 15.55 3.30 -17.95
N GLY A 45 16.37 3.71 -16.98
CA GLY A 45 16.32 3.19 -15.60
C GLY A 45 14.96 3.38 -14.96
N PHE A 46 14.36 4.56 -15.10
CA PHE A 46 13.02 4.88 -14.60
C PHE A 46 11.94 3.99 -15.23
N LEU A 47 11.95 3.82 -16.54
CA LEU A 47 10.99 2.95 -17.24
C LEU A 47 11.17 1.48 -16.84
N PHE A 48 12.41 1.01 -16.74
CA PHE A 48 12.70 -0.34 -16.27
C PHE A 48 12.23 -0.55 -14.81
N GLY A 49 12.47 0.44 -13.94
CA GLY A 49 11.96 0.44 -12.57
C GLY A 49 10.43 0.35 -12.50
N ASN A 50 9.71 1.04 -13.38
CA ASN A 50 8.23 0.94 -13.46
C ASN A 50 7.78 -0.47 -13.84
N VAL A 51 8.47 -1.14 -14.76
CA VAL A 51 8.16 -2.53 -15.13
C VAL A 51 8.36 -3.47 -13.94
N LEU A 52 9.49 -3.33 -13.22
CA LEU A 52 9.76 -4.11 -12.01
C LEU A 52 8.73 -3.85 -10.92
N LEU A 53 8.31 -2.60 -10.75
CA LEU A 53 7.28 -2.20 -9.78
C LEU A 53 5.94 -2.86 -10.10
N VAL A 54 5.49 -2.84 -11.35
CA VAL A 54 4.27 -3.54 -11.76
C VAL A 54 4.35 -5.05 -11.51
N LEU A 55 5.48 -5.67 -11.85
CA LEU A 55 5.72 -7.10 -11.57
C LEU A 55 5.66 -7.39 -10.06
N GLY A 56 6.32 -6.56 -9.25
CA GLY A 56 6.30 -6.67 -7.80
C GLY A 56 4.87 -6.56 -7.23
N MET A 57 4.09 -5.59 -7.69
CA MET A 57 2.68 -5.42 -7.28
C MET A 57 1.82 -6.62 -7.64
N VAL A 58 2.00 -7.20 -8.83
CA VAL A 58 1.25 -8.41 -9.25
C VAL A 58 1.61 -9.61 -8.39
N LEU A 59 2.89 -9.82 -8.10
CA LEU A 59 3.34 -10.92 -7.25
C LEU A 59 2.87 -10.75 -5.81
N TYR A 60 3.01 -9.54 -5.26
CA TYR A 60 2.55 -9.19 -3.92
C TYR A 60 1.05 -9.37 -3.77
N GLY A 61 0.25 -8.84 -4.70
CA GLY A 61 -1.20 -8.99 -4.68
C GLY A 61 -1.67 -10.45 -4.77
N LYS A 62 -0.95 -11.29 -5.55
CA LYS A 62 -1.21 -12.74 -5.55
C LYS A 62 -0.86 -13.38 -4.22
N GLY A 63 0.28 -13.01 -3.64
CA GLY A 63 0.70 -13.50 -2.33
C GLY A 63 -0.35 -13.22 -1.25
N ILE A 64 -0.84 -11.98 -1.16
CA ILE A 64 -1.89 -11.59 -0.23
C ILE A 64 -3.17 -12.41 -0.44
N LYS A 65 -3.66 -12.52 -1.67
CA LYS A 65 -4.88 -13.28 -1.97
C LYS A 65 -4.78 -14.77 -1.65
N MET A 66 -3.59 -15.32 -1.70
CA MET A 66 -3.38 -16.76 -1.42
C MET A 66 -3.13 -17.05 0.06
N SER A 67 -2.58 -16.11 0.82
CA SER A 67 -2.19 -16.32 2.21
C SER A 67 -3.00 -15.49 3.20
N LEU A 68 -3.01 -14.17 3.07
CA LEU A 68 -3.61 -13.28 4.06
C LEU A 68 -5.13 -13.20 3.95
N GLU A 69 -5.69 -13.20 2.74
CA GLU A 69 -7.14 -13.08 2.55
C GLU A 69 -7.92 -14.25 3.21
N PRO A 70 -7.52 -15.54 3.04
CA PRO A 70 -8.18 -16.64 3.74
C PRO A 70 -8.06 -16.57 5.27
N ILE A 71 -6.92 -16.10 5.77
CA ILE A 71 -6.70 -15.92 7.22
C ILE A 71 -7.63 -14.82 7.74
N GLY A 72 -7.69 -13.69 7.02
CA GLY A 72 -8.56 -12.57 7.36
C GLY A 72 -10.04 -12.95 7.37
N GLU A 73 -10.50 -13.72 6.37
CA GLU A 73 -11.88 -14.23 6.32
C GLU A 73 -12.20 -15.14 7.52
N GLN A 74 -11.31 -16.06 7.87
CA GLN A 74 -11.51 -16.95 9.02
C GLN A 74 -11.52 -16.18 10.32
N PHE A 75 -10.60 -15.26 10.50
CA PHE A 75 -10.51 -14.42 11.68
C PHE A 75 -11.73 -13.51 11.81
N GLY A 76 -12.13 -12.84 10.74
CA GLY A 76 -13.32 -12.00 10.69
C GLY A 76 -14.59 -12.78 11.02
N SER A 77 -14.76 -13.99 10.48
CA SER A 77 -15.90 -14.85 10.77
C SER A 77 -15.92 -15.31 12.24
N PHE A 78 -14.76 -15.61 12.81
CA PHE A 78 -14.64 -15.98 14.23
C PHE A 78 -15.06 -14.83 15.15
N VAL A 79 -14.57 -13.61 14.89
CA VAL A 79 -14.90 -12.43 15.69
C VAL A 79 -16.39 -12.10 15.60
N THR A 80 -16.97 -12.17 14.39
CA THR A 80 -18.39 -11.87 14.14
C THR A 80 -19.31 -12.92 14.75
N SER A 81 -18.87 -14.18 14.81
CA SER A 81 -19.66 -15.27 15.40
C SER A 81 -19.95 -15.09 16.90
N LYS A 82 -19.12 -14.33 17.60
CA LYS A 82 -19.31 -14.03 19.02
C LYS A 82 -20.53 -13.12 19.31
N LYS A 83 -21.15 -12.52 18.28
CA LYS A 83 -22.34 -11.64 18.36
C LYS A 83 -22.23 -10.50 19.42
N LYS A 84 -21.02 -10.18 19.85
CA LYS A 84 -20.74 -9.10 20.79
C LYS A 84 -20.10 -7.93 20.04
N VAL A 85 -20.84 -6.86 19.84
CA VAL A 85 -20.38 -5.65 19.14
C VAL A 85 -19.10 -5.08 19.78
N TRP A 86 -18.97 -5.15 21.09
CA TRP A 86 -17.78 -4.70 21.83
C TRP A 86 -16.50 -5.44 21.41
N VAL A 87 -16.58 -6.75 21.17
CA VAL A 87 -15.44 -7.55 20.73
C VAL A 87 -15.04 -7.13 19.32
N LEU A 88 -16.02 -6.89 18.44
CA LEU A 88 -15.77 -6.43 17.07
C LEU A 88 -15.07 -5.05 17.07
N LEU A 89 -15.56 -4.11 17.88
CA LEU A 89 -14.97 -2.78 18.00
C LEU A 89 -13.55 -2.83 18.55
N LEU A 90 -13.31 -3.62 19.59
CA LEU A 90 -12.01 -3.74 20.23
C LEU A 90 -10.98 -4.37 19.29
N VAL A 91 -11.36 -5.45 18.60
CA VAL A 91 -10.48 -6.11 17.62
C VAL A 91 -10.23 -5.20 16.43
N GLY A 92 -11.25 -4.51 15.93
CA GLY A 92 -11.09 -3.54 14.83
C GLY A 92 -10.16 -2.39 15.20
N ALA A 93 -10.31 -1.81 16.39
CA ALA A 93 -9.45 -0.74 16.88
C ALA A 93 -7.99 -1.21 17.06
N MET A 94 -7.77 -2.42 17.62
CA MET A 94 -6.44 -2.99 17.73
C MET A 94 -5.78 -3.22 16.36
N LEU A 95 -6.52 -3.77 15.41
CA LEU A 95 -6.00 -4.02 14.06
C LEU A 95 -5.70 -2.70 13.35
N GLY A 96 -6.62 -1.72 13.41
CA GLY A 96 -6.39 -0.39 12.84
C GLY A 96 -5.14 0.26 13.43
N PHE A 97 -4.99 0.24 14.75
CA PHE A 97 -3.81 0.77 15.42
C PHE A 97 -2.51 0.08 14.96
N ILE A 98 -2.48 -1.26 14.94
CA ILE A 98 -1.29 -2.03 14.52
C ILE A 98 -0.93 -1.71 13.06
N VAL A 99 -1.91 -1.67 12.16
CA VAL A 99 -1.68 -1.36 10.75
C VAL A 99 -1.14 0.06 10.58
N THR A 100 -1.74 1.04 11.25
CA THR A 100 -1.33 2.45 11.16
C THR A 100 0.09 2.67 11.70
N VAL A 101 0.44 2.03 12.82
CA VAL A 101 1.82 2.12 13.38
C VAL A 101 2.85 1.40 12.49
N ALA A 102 2.43 0.35 11.79
CA ALA A 102 3.30 -0.40 10.89
C ALA A 102 3.55 0.32 9.55
N GLU A 103 2.78 1.35 9.21
CA GLU A 103 2.97 2.11 7.97
C GLU A 103 4.30 2.90 8.00
N PRO A 104 5.22 2.64 7.06
CA PRO A 104 6.50 3.35 7.00
C PRO A 104 6.34 4.83 6.67
N ASP A 105 5.26 5.22 6.01
CA ASP A 105 5.00 6.60 5.56
C ASP A 105 4.88 7.57 6.73
N LEU A 106 4.32 7.15 7.86
CA LEU A 106 4.24 7.96 9.07
C LEU A 106 5.62 8.21 9.70
N ASN A 107 6.51 7.22 9.63
CA ASN A 107 7.88 7.38 10.12
C ASN A 107 8.67 8.36 9.23
N VAL A 108 8.56 8.23 7.92
CA VAL A 108 9.19 9.15 6.95
C VAL A 108 8.66 10.58 7.13
N LEU A 109 7.35 10.74 7.31
CA LEU A 109 6.75 12.05 7.59
C LEU A 109 7.29 12.65 8.89
N GLY A 110 7.43 11.84 9.93
CA GLY A 110 8.01 12.25 11.21
C GLY A 110 9.46 12.72 11.11
N GLU A 111 10.27 12.03 10.31
CA GLU A 111 11.66 12.42 10.02
C GLU A 111 11.74 13.72 9.22
N GLN A 112 10.88 13.90 8.22
CA GLN A 112 10.85 15.12 7.39
C GLN A 112 10.38 16.35 8.16
N LEU A 113 9.49 16.21 9.13
CA LEU A 113 9.00 17.30 9.98
C LEU A 113 9.96 17.66 11.12
N GLY A 114 11.11 17.00 11.21
CA GLY A 114 12.36 17.40 11.87
C GLY A 114 12.36 17.61 13.39
N ASN A 115 11.23 17.80 14.06
CA ASN A 115 11.16 18.05 15.51
C ASN A 115 9.81 17.68 16.15
N LEU A 116 8.94 17.01 15.45
CA LEU A 116 7.73 16.49 16.08
C LEU A 116 8.11 15.28 16.92
N LYS A 117 7.99 15.44 18.24
CA LYS A 117 8.23 14.35 19.18
C LYS A 117 7.45 13.12 18.73
N THR A 118 8.08 11.95 18.78
CA THR A 118 7.48 10.64 18.52
C THR A 118 6.08 10.48 19.14
N THR A 119 5.84 11.15 20.28
CA THR A 119 4.54 11.23 20.94
C THR A 119 3.42 11.79 20.06
N ILE A 120 3.71 12.83 19.24
CA ILE A 120 2.70 13.45 18.36
C ILE A 120 2.35 12.49 17.23
N ILE A 121 3.34 11.80 16.66
CA ILE A 121 3.14 10.81 15.60
C ILE A 121 2.26 9.66 16.12
N ILE A 122 2.58 9.14 17.32
CA ILE A 122 1.78 8.08 17.96
C ILE A 122 0.35 8.57 18.23
N THR A 123 0.17 9.80 18.71
CA THR A 123 -1.16 10.35 18.98
C THR A 123 -1.99 10.50 17.70
N ILE A 124 -1.39 10.96 16.61
CA ILE A 124 -2.05 11.05 15.30
C ILE A 124 -2.40 9.65 14.80
N SER A 125 -1.47 8.68 14.91
CA SER A 125 -1.70 7.28 14.51
C SER A 125 -2.87 6.65 15.26
N ILE A 126 -3.01 6.92 16.56
CA ILE A 126 -4.15 6.45 17.37
C ILE A 126 -5.46 7.09 16.90
N GLY A 127 -5.42 8.36 16.47
CA GLY A 127 -6.61 9.07 16.01
C GLY A 127 -7.08 8.68 14.62
N VAL A 128 -6.21 8.09 13.80
CA VAL A 128 -6.49 7.68 12.41
C VAL A 128 -6.84 6.19 12.31
N GLY A 129 -6.26 5.32 13.16
CA GLY A 129 -6.52 3.87 13.20
C GLY A 129 -7.74 3.51 14.00
#